data_86ba290fe08fc8ba03c8d71d61c97f92
#
_entry.id   86ba290fe08fc8ba03c8d71d61c97f92
#
_cell.length_a   1.000
_cell.length_b   1.000
_cell.length_c   1.000
_cell.angle_alpha   90.00
_cell.angle_beta   90.00
_cell.angle_gamma   90.00
#
_symmetry.space_group_name_H-M   'P 1'
#
loop_
_entity.id
_entity.type
_entity.pdbx_description
1 polymer ?
#
loop_
_entity_poly.entity_id
_entity_poly.type
_entity_poly.pdbx_seq_one_letter_code
_entity_poly.pdbx_strand_id
1 'polypeptide(L)'
;MYYHTYQKELTAVMNKVEGWLPDSVNVDLIFDKHGNITDFGTNLRGLSLSEMTDKEWGKMGLSTAKLDTLYRALKKIGCKGINIDPTLYPYSEINFRRGYSFRLYKQALTNQEMDDLNRNSCFLVVNRHTVFALDGTCTKREFEGKEKYLQEQKLLQRGIE
;
A
#
# COMPACT_ATOMS: atom_id res chain seq x y z
N MET A 1 -8.67 -15.43 4.52
CA MET A 1 -7.51 -14.56 4.24
C MET A 1 -8.03 -13.22 3.73
N TYR A 2 -7.75 -12.14 4.44
CA TYR A 2 -8.32 -10.79 4.22
C TYR A 2 -8.10 -10.22 2.81
N TYR A 3 -7.02 -10.62 2.13
CA TYR A 3 -6.65 -10.05 0.84
C TYR A 3 -7.71 -10.22 -0.25
N HIS A 4 -8.20 -11.44 -0.46
CA HIS A 4 -9.20 -11.69 -1.52
C HIS A 4 -10.51 -10.93 -1.29
N THR A 5 -10.85 -10.68 -0.03
CA THR A 5 -12.05 -9.93 0.34
C THR A 5 -11.93 -8.45 0.00
N TYR A 6 -10.73 -7.86 0.10
CA TYR A 6 -10.52 -6.41 -0.02
C TYR A 6 -9.67 -5.97 -1.22
N GLN A 7 -9.28 -6.89 -2.10
CA GLN A 7 -8.43 -6.57 -3.26
C GLN A 7 -9.00 -5.45 -4.13
N LYS A 8 -10.29 -5.49 -4.43
CA LYS A 8 -10.95 -4.47 -5.24
C LYS A 8 -10.94 -3.12 -4.55
N GLU A 9 -11.21 -3.11 -3.25
CA GLU A 9 -11.21 -1.89 -2.43
C GLU A 9 -9.81 -1.30 -2.30
N LEU A 10 -8.78 -2.11 -2.07
CA LEU A 10 -7.38 -1.65 -2.03
C LEU A 10 -6.97 -0.99 -3.34
N THR A 11 -7.22 -1.65 -4.47
CA THR A 11 -6.92 -1.11 -5.79
C THR A 11 -7.71 0.17 -6.08
N ALA A 12 -8.99 0.20 -5.71
CA ALA A 12 -9.84 1.38 -5.90
C ALA A 12 -9.36 2.57 -5.08
N VAL A 13 -8.93 2.37 -3.83
CA VAL A 13 -8.37 3.42 -2.98
C VAL A 13 -7.10 3.98 -3.62
N MET A 14 -6.18 3.13 -4.05
CA MET A 14 -4.91 3.58 -4.63
C MET A 14 -5.11 4.31 -5.95
N ASN A 15 -5.90 3.77 -6.87
CA ASN A 15 -6.20 4.43 -8.14
C ASN A 15 -6.84 5.81 -7.92
N LYS A 16 -7.71 5.93 -6.93
CA LYS A 16 -8.35 7.19 -6.59
C LYS A 16 -7.34 8.22 -6.08
N VAL A 17 -6.46 7.82 -5.17
CA VAL A 17 -5.45 8.74 -4.61
C VAL A 17 -4.42 9.12 -5.67
N GLU A 18 -3.91 8.16 -6.43
CA GLU A 18 -2.97 8.42 -7.53
C GLU A 18 -3.58 9.39 -8.57
N GLY A 19 -4.89 9.30 -8.82
CA GLY A 19 -5.59 10.24 -9.70
C GLY A 19 -5.72 11.66 -9.14
N TRP A 20 -5.55 11.86 -7.84
CA TRP A 20 -5.56 13.19 -7.23
C TRP A 20 -4.19 13.87 -7.25
N LEU A 21 -3.12 13.08 -7.18
CA LEU A 21 -1.76 13.61 -7.06
C LEU A 21 -1.26 14.11 -8.42
N PRO A 22 -0.61 15.28 -8.47
CA PRO A 22 0.16 15.70 -9.62
C PRO A 22 1.32 14.73 -9.91
N ASP A 23 1.78 14.70 -11.15
CA ASP A 23 2.96 13.94 -11.53
C ASP A 23 4.17 14.35 -10.66
N SER A 24 4.98 13.37 -10.28
CA SER A 24 6.20 13.56 -9.47
C SER A 24 5.98 14.06 -8.04
N VAL A 25 4.76 14.16 -7.55
CA VAL A 25 4.47 14.45 -6.14
C VAL A 25 4.41 13.14 -5.38
N ASN A 26 5.22 13.03 -4.32
CA ASN A 26 5.09 11.94 -3.37
C ASN A 26 4.28 12.35 -2.14
N VAL A 27 3.61 11.39 -1.55
CA VAL A 27 2.82 11.56 -0.33
C VAL A 27 2.94 10.32 0.52
N ASP A 28 3.31 10.53 1.79
CA ASP A 28 3.21 9.55 2.86
C ASP A 28 2.24 10.07 3.91
N LEU A 29 1.21 9.30 4.22
CA LEU A 29 0.14 9.69 5.14
C LEU A 29 -0.20 8.53 6.06
N ILE A 30 -0.18 8.79 7.38
CA ILE A 30 -0.66 7.85 8.40
C ILE A 30 -1.72 8.54 9.25
N PHE A 31 -2.84 7.84 9.43
CA PHE A 31 -3.97 8.27 10.27
C PHE A 31 -4.03 7.48 11.57
N ASP A 32 -4.42 8.16 12.64
CA ASP A 32 -4.80 7.53 13.89
C ASP A 32 -6.21 6.90 13.80
N LYS A 33 -6.67 6.31 14.90
CA LYS A 33 -8.01 5.69 14.98
C LYS A 33 -9.18 6.71 14.90
N HIS A 34 -8.88 7.99 15.07
CA HIS A 34 -9.87 9.08 15.03
C HIS A 34 -9.88 9.82 13.69
N GLY A 35 -8.91 9.54 12.79
CA GLY A 35 -8.79 10.17 11.48
C GLY A 35 -7.86 11.38 11.47
N ASN A 36 -7.13 11.64 12.56
CA ASN A 36 -6.11 12.66 12.55
C ASN A 36 -4.87 12.11 11.84
N ILE A 37 -4.20 12.95 11.05
CA ILE A 37 -2.93 12.61 10.43
C ILE A 37 -1.86 12.69 11.53
N THR A 38 -1.16 11.57 11.75
CA THR A 38 -0.09 11.47 12.75
C THR A 38 1.29 11.45 12.13
N ASP A 39 1.38 11.12 10.86
CA ASP A 39 2.61 11.17 10.10
C ASP A 39 2.34 11.66 8.69
N PHE A 40 3.23 12.50 8.17
CA PHE A 40 3.10 13.14 6.87
C PHE A 40 4.47 13.36 6.25
N GLY A 41 4.63 12.90 5.02
CA GLY A 41 5.81 13.11 4.21
C GLY A 41 5.44 13.55 2.79
N THR A 42 6.27 14.42 2.21
CA THR A 42 6.17 14.84 0.80
C THR A 42 7.51 15.36 0.30
N ASN A 43 7.72 15.29 -1.02
CA ASN A 43 8.87 15.92 -1.67
C ASN A 43 8.70 17.42 -1.91
N LEU A 44 7.53 17.99 -1.65
CA LEU A 44 7.30 19.43 -1.75
C LEU A 44 7.93 20.15 -0.55
N ARG A 45 8.74 21.19 -0.84
CA ARG A 45 9.45 21.93 0.19
C ARG A 45 8.52 22.88 0.96
N GLY A 46 8.83 23.07 2.24
CA GLY A 46 8.18 24.08 3.08
C GLY A 46 6.77 23.70 3.53
N LEU A 47 6.39 22.42 3.45
CA LEU A 47 5.13 21.92 3.97
C LEU A 47 5.36 21.19 5.30
N SER A 48 4.70 21.66 6.34
CA SER A 48 4.68 21.07 7.68
C SER A 48 3.26 20.71 8.06
N LEU A 49 3.05 19.53 8.65
CA LEU A 49 1.71 19.04 9.03
C LEU A 49 0.94 20.05 9.89
N SER A 50 1.60 20.73 10.81
CA SER A 50 0.99 21.72 11.71
C SER A 50 0.46 22.98 11.00
N GLU A 51 0.91 23.24 9.78
CA GLU A 51 0.57 24.44 9.00
C GLU A 51 -0.30 24.12 7.79
N MET A 52 -0.77 22.84 7.66
CA MET A 52 -1.55 22.40 6.51
C MET A 52 -2.97 22.95 6.53
N THR A 53 -3.28 23.72 5.53
CA THR A 53 -4.64 24.20 5.19
C THR A 53 -5.07 23.57 3.85
N ASP A 54 -6.31 23.79 3.44
CA ASP A 54 -6.77 23.33 2.11
C ASP A 54 -5.95 23.89 0.96
N LYS A 55 -5.36 25.09 1.13
CA LYS A 55 -4.46 25.68 0.15
C LYS A 55 -3.17 24.87 0.00
N GLU A 56 -2.55 24.49 1.11
CA GLU A 56 -1.34 23.67 1.12
C GLU A 56 -1.63 22.25 0.62
N TRP A 57 -2.72 21.62 1.08
CA TRP A 57 -3.18 20.34 0.54
C TRP A 57 -3.43 20.40 -0.96
N GLY A 58 -3.97 21.52 -1.46
CA GLY A 58 -4.23 21.74 -2.88
C GLY A 58 -2.98 21.69 -3.76
N LYS A 59 -1.78 22.05 -3.22
CA LYS A 59 -0.50 21.93 -3.93
C LYS A 59 -0.16 20.46 -4.27
N MET A 60 -0.68 19.52 -3.52
CA MET A 60 -0.54 18.09 -3.73
C MET A 60 -1.77 17.46 -4.41
N GLY A 61 -2.73 18.25 -4.86
CA GLY A 61 -4.00 17.74 -5.41
C GLY A 61 -4.96 17.19 -4.36
N LEU A 62 -4.70 17.44 -3.07
CA LEU A 62 -5.49 16.99 -1.92
C LEU A 62 -6.38 18.10 -1.37
N SER A 63 -7.26 17.74 -0.46
CA SER A 63 -8.07 18.66 0.35
C SER A 63 -8.50 17.94 1.63
N THR A 64 -8.96 18.66 2.63
CA THR A 64 -9.54 18.06 3.86
C THR A 64 -10.67 17.09 3.55
N ALA A 65 -11.53 17.39 2.57
CA ALA A 65 -12.60 16.50 2.14
C ALA A 65 -12.07 15.20 1.48
N LYS A 66 -11.03 15.30 0.66
CA LYS A 66 -10.37 14.13 0.05
C LYS A 66 -9.69 13.27 1.11
N LEU A 67 -9.02 13.89 2.09
CA LEU A 67 -8.37 13.20 3.20
C LEU A 67 -9.38 12.46 4.09
N ASP A 68 -10.54 13.07 4.39
CA ASP A 68 -11.61 12.39 5.12
C ASP A 68 -12.16 11.18 4.32
N THR A 69 -12.35 11.36 3.01
CA THR A 69 -12.75 10.26 2.12
C THR A 69 -11.72 9.11 2.13
N LEU A 70 -10.43 9.44 2.06
CA LEU A 70 -9.34 8.47 2.14
C LEU A 70 -9.33 7.74 3.48
N TYR A 71 -9.41 8.48 4.58
CA TYR A 71 -9.44 7.90 5.91
C TYR A 71 -10.59 6.89 6.07
N ARG A 72 -11.80 7.25 5.65
CA ARG A 72 -12.97 6.35 5.72
C ARG A 72 -12.78 5.09 4.89
N ALA A 73 -12.22 5.21 3.69
CA ALA A 73 -11.93 4.08 2.83
C ALA A 73 -10.87 3.15 3.44
N LEU A 74 -9.77 3.72 3.97
CA LEU A 74 -8.73 2.96 4.66
C LEU A 74 -9.25 2.26 5.92
N LYS A 75 -10.04 2.97 6.72
CA LYS A 75 -10.66 2.42 7.94
C LYS A 75 -11.54 1.21 7.65
N LYS A 76 -12.33 1.26 6.58
CA LYS A 76 -13.20 0.17 6.15
C LYS A 76 -12.43 -1.13 5.88
N ILE A 77 -11.21 -1.03 5.36
CA ILE A 77 -10.35 -2.18 5.03
C ILE A 77 -9.26 -2.43 6.09
N GLY A 78 -9.37 -1.81 7.28
CA GLY A 78 -8.42 -2.03 8.38
C GLY A 78 -7.04 -1.39 8.20
N CYS A 79 -6.89 -0.49 7.23
CA CYS A 79 -5.64 0.21 6.95
C CYS A 79 -5.53 1.54 7.71
N LYS A 80 -4.32 2.06 7.82
CA LYS A 80 -4.03 3.31 8.54
C LYS A 80 -3.36 4.38 7.68
N GLY A 81 -2.80 4.02 6.53
CA GLY A 81 -2.04 4.97 5.74
C GLY A 81 -1.71 4.50 4.34
N ILE A 82 -1.10 5.40 3.60
CA ILE A 82 -0.60 5.19 2.24
C ILE A 82 0.79 5.78 2.11
N ASN A 83 1.60 5.19 1.23
CA ASN A 83 2.85 5.77 0.75
C ASN A 83 2.86 5.69 -0.78
N ILE A 84 2.98 6.83 -1.45
CA ILE A 84 3.07 6.95 -2.90
C ILE A 84 4.31 7.77 -3.23
N ASP A 85 5.34 7.11 -3.76
CA ASP A 85 6.55 7.74 -4.25
C ASP A 85 6.92 7.18 -5.62
N PRO A 86 6.40 7.78 -6.70
CA PRO A 86 6.62 7.28 -8.05
C PRO A 86 8.07 7.43 -8.53
N THR A 87 8.89 8.20 -7.82
CA THR A 87 10.29 8.46 -8.19
C THR A 87 11.25 7.43 -7.58
N LEU A 88 10.92 6.88 -6.43
CA LEU A 88 11.76 5.92 -5.71
C LEU A 88 11.31 4.48 -5.87
N TYR A 89 10.00 4.24 -5.99
CA TYR A 89 9.45 2.89 -5.94
C TYR A 89 8.58 2.57 -7.16
N PRO A 90 8.69 1.34 -7.71
CA PRO A 90 7.81 0.86 -8.79
C PRO A 90 6.41 0.49 -8.29
N TYR A 91 6.10 0.73 -7.03
CA TYR A 91 4.85 0.40 -6.36
C TYR A 91 4.37 1.54 -5.46
N SER A 92 3.07 1.55 -5.20
CA SER A 92 2.46 2.32 -4.10
C SER A 92 2.16 1.39 -2.94
N GLU A 93 2.16 1.91 -1.71
CA GLU A 93 2.02 1.11 -0.50
C GLU A 93 0.80 1.53 0.32
N ILE A 94 0.02 0.55 0.80
CA ILE A 94 -1.06 0.75 1.76
C ILE A 94 -0.68 0.07 3.07
N ASN A 95 -0.63 0.85 4.15
CA ASN A 95 -0.16 0.40 5.46
C ASN A 95 -1.32 -0.07 6.33
N PHE A 96 -1.16 -1.27 6.94
CA PHE A 96 -2.07 -1.80 7.95
C PHE A 96 -1.70 -1.34 9.36
N ARG A 97 -2.67 -1.44 10.28
CA ARG A 97 -2.44 -1.09 11.69
C ARG A 97 -1.52 -2.03 12.45
N ARG A 98 -1.16 -3.20 11.89
CA ARG A 98 -0.42 -4.27 12.58
C ARG A 98 0.99 -4.53 12.03
N GLY A 99 1.61 -3.55 11.38
CA GLY A 99 2.97 -3.72 10.85
C GLY A 99 3.04 -4.55 9.57
N TYR A 100 1.99 -4.47 8.74
CA TYR A 100 1.93 -5.06 7.41
C TYR A 100 1.58 -3.98 6.40
N SER A 101 2.03 -4.18 5.17
CA SER A 101 1.63 -3.35 4.04
C SER A 101 1.29 -4.17 2.80
N PHE A 102 0.49 -3.59 1.91
CA PHE A 102 0.35 -4.05 0.54
C PHE A 102 1.14 -3.13 -0.37
N ARG A 103 1.99 -3.74 -1.21
CA ARG A 103 2.67 -3.07 -2.31
C ARG A 103 1.91 -3.35 -3.60
N LEU A 104 1.47 -2.29 -4.24
CA LEU A 104 0.70 -2.35 -5.49
C LEU A 104 1.59 -1.87 -6.64
N TYR A 105 2.08 -2.81 -7.43
CA TYR A 105 2.98 -2.58 -8.55
C TYR A 105 2.22 -2.07 -9.77
N LYS A 106 2.69 -1.00 -10.39
CA LYS A 106 2.11 -0.45 -11.63
C LYS A 106 2.34 -1.38 -12.81
N GLN A 107 3.54 -1.94 -12.91
CA GLN A 107 3.90 -2.94 -13.92
C GLN A 107 3.82 -4.34 -13.31
N ALA A 108 3.37 -5.29 -14.13
CA ALA A 108 3.31 -6.68 -13.71
C ALA A 108 4.70 -7.22 -13.40
N LEU A 109 4.85 -7.84 -12.25
CA LEU A 109 6.07 -8.55 -11.88
C LEU A 109 6.33 -9.72 -12.84
N THR A 110 7.57 -9.91 -13.21
CA THR A 110 8.04 -11.09 -13.94
C THR A 110 8.04 -12.32 -13.03
N ASN A 111 8.11 -13.52 -13.61
CA ASN A 111 8.21 -14.74 -12.81
C ASN A 111 9.45 -14.74 -11.91
N GLN A 112 10.59 -14.25 -12.42
CA GLN A 112 11.82 -14.17 -11.64
C GLN A 112 11.67 -13.24 -10.43
N GLU A 113 11.10 -12.05 -10.62
CA GLU A 113 10.85 -11.09 -9.53
C GLU A 113 9.90 -11.66 -8.47
N MET A 114 8.84 -12.36 -8.89
CA MET A 114 7.92 -13.04 -7.97
C MET A 114 8.61 -14.13 -7.15
N ASP A 115 9.48 -14.93 -7.79
CA ASP A 115 10.25 -15.98 -7.13
C ASP A 115 11.25 -15.40 -6.12
N ASP A 116 11.95 -14.33 -6.49
CA ASP A 116 12.93 -13.66 -5.63
C ASP A 116 12.23 -13.03 -4.40
N LEU A 117 11.09 -12.38 -4.59
CA LEU A 117 10.28 -11.86 -3.49
C LEU A 117 9.77 -12.98 -2.58
N ASN A 118 9.26 -14.08 -3.12
CA ASN A 118 8.75 -15.19 -2.33
C ASN A 118 9.84 -15.95 -1.55
N ARG A 119 11.11 -15.93 -2.00
CA ARG A 119 12.24 -16.48 -1.23
C ARG A 119 12.55 -15.67 0.03
N ASN A 120 12.19 -14.39 0.03
CA ASN A 120 12.36 -13.54 1.20
C ASN A 120 11.20 -13.75 2.18
N SER A 121 11.52 -14.02 3.45
CA SER A 121 10.52 -14.24 4.51
C SER A 121 9.60 -13.05 4.77
N CYS A 122 10.03 -11.85 4.36
CA CYS A 122 9.28 -10.61 4.54
C CYS A 122 8.17 -10.38 3.52
N PHE A 123 8.15 -11.13 2.44
CA PHE A 123 7.21 -10.90 1.34
C PHE A 123 6.39 -12.13 1.02
N LEU A 124 5.17 -11.88 0.59
CA LEU A 124 4.27 -12.87 0.00
C LEU A 124 3.67 -12.28 -1.28
N VAL A 125 4.05 -12.82 -2.43
CA VAL A 125 3.45 -12.43 -3.70
C VAL A 125 2.03 -12.99 -3.78
N VAL A 126 1.06 -12.11 -3.92
CA VAL A 126 -0.36 -12.49 -4.04
C VAL A 126 -0.76 -12.66 -5.51
N ASN A 127 -0.31 -11.75 -6.35
CA ASN A 127 -0.41 -11.81 -7.80
C ASN A 127 0.67 -10.92 -8.44
N ARG A 128 0.68 -10.82 -9.79
CA ARG A 128 1.70 -10.04 -10.52
C ARG A 128 1.76 -8.55 -10.19
N HIS A 129 0.73 -8.00 -9.57
CA HIS A 129 0.67 -6.58 -9.21
C HIS A 129 0.64 -6.34 -7.70
N THR A 130 0.56 -7.38 -6.88
CA THR A 130 0.35 -7.21 -5.44
C THR A 130 1.26 -8.11 -4.63
N VAL A 131 1.99 -7.48 -3.72
CA VAL A 131 2.85 -8.14 -2.75
C VAL A 131 2.43 -7.71 -1.35
N PHE A 132 2.26 -8.69 -0.48
CA PHE A 132 2.08 -8.46 0.94
C PHE A 132 3.45 -8.40 1.60
N ALA A 133 3.74 -7.33 2.36
CA ALA A 133 5.02 -7.10 3.00
C ALA A 133 4.87 -6.97 4.51
N LEU A 134 5.84 -7.52 5.25
CA LEU A 134 6.01 -7.29 6.68
C LEU A 134 6.84 -6.04 6.89
N ASP A 135 6.35 -5.11 7.71
CA ASP A 135 7.11 -3.93 8.10
C ASP A 135 8.16 -4.26 9.16
N GLY A 136 9.29 -3.56 9.10
CA GLY A 136 10.36 -3.66 10.09
C GLY A 136 11.31 -4.83 9.88
N THR A 137 12.02 -5.22 10.94
CA THR A 137 12.98 -6.32 10.91
C THR A 137 12.24 -7.66 10.89
N CYS A 138 12.03 -8.19 9.71
CA CYS A 138 11.36 -9.48 9.49
C CYS A 138 12.27 -10.70 9.73
N THR A 139 13.44 -10.52 10.32
CA THR A 139 14.43 -11.58 10.59
C THR A 139 13.93 -12.73 11.46
N LYS A 140 12.75 -12.60 12.07
CA LYS A 140 12.17 -13.63 12.95
C LYS A 140 10.67 -13.90 12.71
N ARG A 141 10.04 -13.30 11.70
CA ARG A 141 8.61 -13.51 11.42
C ARG A 141 8.45 -13.98 9.99
N GLU A 142 8.06 -15.21 9.84
CA GLU A 142 7.53 -15.72 8.57
C GLU A 142 6.02 -15.48 8.51
N PHE A 143 5.48 -15.32 7.31
CA PHE A 143 4.03 -15.34 7.14
C PHE A 143 3.49 -16.71 7.53
N GLU A 144 2.70 -16.77 8.59
CA GLU A 144 2.03 -18.00 8.98
C GLU A 144 1.18 -18.54 7.81
N GLY A 145 1.43 -19.78 7.44
CA GLY A 145 0.76 -20.43 6.30
C GLY A 145 1.25 -20.03 4.91
N LYS A 146 2.35 -19.26 4.78
CA LYS A 146 2.93 -18.87 3.49
C LYS A 146 3.21 -20.08 2.59
N GLU A 147 3.88 -21.10 3.12
CA GLU A 147 4.21 -22.31 2.34
C GLU A 147 2.96 -23.02 1.83
N LYS A 148 1.96 -23.17 2.69
CA LYS A 148 0.69 -23.77 2.32
C LYS A 148 -0.01 -22.96 1.23
N TYR A 149 -0.05 -21.64 1.37
CA TYR A 149 -0.62 -20.74 0.37
C TYR A 149 0.08 -20.89 -0.99
N LEU A 150 1.40 -20.89 -1.01
CA LEU A 150 2.19 -21.02 -2.26
C LEU A 150 2.00 -22.40 -2.90
N GLN A 151 1.87 -23.46 -2.11
CA GLN A 151 1.54 -24.80 -2.62
C GLN A 151 0.15 -24.85 -3.26
N GLU A 152 -0.85 -24.26 -2.60
CA GLU A 152 -2.22 -24.17 -3.13
C GLU A 152 -2.26 -23.38 -4.46
N GLN A 153 -1.53 -22.28 -4.56
CA GLN A 153 -1.43 -21.51 -5.82
C GLN A 153 -0.78 -22.31 -6.95
N LYS A 154 0.27 -23.09 -6.67
CA LYS A 154 0.90 -23.98 -7.67
C LYS A 154 -0.03 -25.08 -8.16
N LEU A 155 -0.85 -25.62 -7.28
CA LEU A 155 -1.84 -26.64 -7.63
C LEU A 155 -2.96 -26.06 -8.51
N LEU A 156 -3.44 -24.85 -8.20
CA LEU A 156 -4.45 -24.16 -9.01
C LEU A 156 -3.93 -23.84 -10.41
N GLN A 157 -2.67 -23.43 -10.54
CA GLN A 157 -2.05 -23.18 -11.85
C GLN A 157 -1.90 -24.46 -12.70
N ARG A 158 -1.63 -25.61 -12.06
CA ARG A 158 -1.52 -26.92 -12.77
C ARG A 158 -2.88 -27.53 -13.13
N GLY A 159 -3.95 -27.14 -12.46
CA GLY A 159 -5.32 -27.64 -12.73
C GLY A 159 -6.05 -26.90 -13.85
N ILE A 160 -5.41 -25.89 -14.46
CA ILE A 160 -5.93 -25.11 -15.59
C ILE A 160 -5.30 -25.57 -16.93
N GLU A 161 -4.35 -26.50 -16.90
CA GLU A 161 -3.86 -27.24 -18.07
C GLU A 161 -4.72 -28.52 -18.28
#